data_279bf7cc134b486dd646ca54f8a880aa
#
_entry.id   279bf7cc134b486dd646ca54f8a880aa
#
_cell.length_a   1.000
_cell.length_b   1.000
_cell.length_c   1.000
_cell.angle_alpha   90.00
_cell.angle_beta   90.00
_cell.angle_gamma   90.00
#
_symmetry.space_group_name_H-M   'P 1'
#
loop_
_entity.id
_entity.type
_entity.pdbx_description
1 polymer ?
#
loop_
_entity_poly.entity_id
_entity_poly.type
_entity_poly.pdbx_seq_one_letter_code
_entity_poly.pdbx_strand_id
1 'polypeptide(L)'
;MAIEIRGMAPLLQVFDMPTSIAFYRDVLGFEVAATSAGPKPPSDQFGWALLRLNGVELMVNTAYDDDARPPAPDPARIAAHDDTAIYFGCPDVDAAYAHLRERGVNAKAPTIAPYGMKQLYVTDPDGYSLCFQWSAR
;
A
#
# COMPACT_ATOMS: atom_id res chain seq x y z
N MET A 1 -33.01 3.96 6.35
CA MET A 1 -32.12 3.36 7.39
C MET A 1 -30.84 2.87 6.74
N ALA A 2 -29.70 3.14 7.34
CA ALA A 2 -28.40 2.71 6.83
C ALA A 2 -27.72 1.76 7.82
N ILE A 3 -26.78 0.96 7.32
CA ILE A 3 -25.91 0.14 8.16
C ILE A 3 -24.96 1.06 8.92
N GLU A 4 -24.77 0.81 10.21
CA GLU A 4 -23.85 1.60 11.03
C GLU A 4 -22.39 1.19 10.75
N ILE A 5 -21.79 1.85 9.76
CA ILE A 5 -20.37 1.63 9.42
C ILE A 5 -19.52 2.65 10.16
N ARG A 6 -18.48 2.19 10.87
CA ARG A 6 -17.62 3.05 11.67
C ARG A 6 -16.15 3.06 11.23
N GLY A 7 -15.85 2.40 10.14
CA GLY A 7 -14.50 2.37 9.62
C GLY A 7 -14.42 1.59 8.34
N MET A 8 -13.26 1.65 7.71
CA MET A 8 -12.97 0.92 6.48
C MET A 8 -11.49 0.64 6.41
N ALA A 9 -11.13 -0.57 5.99
CA ALA A 9 -9.75 -0.90 5.67
C ALA A 9 -9.73 -1.82 4.47
N PRO A 10 -9.05 -1.46 3.38
CA PRO A 10 -8.87 -2.38 2.26
C PRO A 10 -7.94 -3.52 2.65
N LEU A 11 -8.15 -4.69 2.09
CA LEU A 11 -7.27 -5.84 2.23
C LEU A 11 -6.58 -6.11 0.89
N LEU A 12 -5.26 -6.06 0.88
CA LEU A 12 -4.44 -6.33 -0.29
C LEU A 12 -3.83 -7.73 -0.16
N GLN A 13 -3.98 -8.54 -1.20
CA GLN A 13 -3.31 -9.83 -1.27
C GLN A 13 -1.88 -9.65 -1.75
N VAL A 14 -0.90 -10.11 -0.98
CA VAL A 14 0.52 -9.91 -1.28
C VAL A 14 1.21 -11.26 -1.53
N PHE A 15 2.21 -11.24 -2.40
CA PHE A 15 2.97 -12.43 -2.71
C PHE A 15 3.97 -12.79 -1.61
N ASP A 16 4.68 -11.77 -1.10
CA ASP A 16 5.76 -11.94 -0.13
C ASP A 16 5.63 -10.90 0.98
N MET A 17 5.25 -11.34 2.17
CA MET A 17 4.98 -10.43 3.28
C MET A 17 6.18 -9.54 3.64
N PRO A 18 7.42 -10.07 3.80
CA PRO A 18 8.55 -9.19 4.11
C PRO A 18 8.77 -8.07 3.09
N THR A 19 8.60 -8.35 1.81
CA THR A 19 8.72 -7.35 0.73
C THR A 19 7.64 -6.27 0.88
N SER A 20 6.41 -6.66 1.14
CA SER A 20 5.29 -5.72 1.31
C SER A 20 5.45 -4.88 2.57
N ILE A 21 5.87 -5.48 3.68
CA ILE A 21 6.10 -4.75 4.93
C ILE A 21 7.25 -3.75 4.75
N ALA A 22 8.34 -4.13 4.07
CA ALA A 22 9.42 -3.19 3.76
C ALA A 22 8.93 -2.00 2.96
N PHE A 23 8.05 -2.22 1.99
CA PHE A 23 7.47 -1.13 1.20
C PHE A 23 6.57 -0.22 2.04
N TYR A 24 5.57 -0.78 2.70
CA TYR A 24 4.58 0.04 3.41
C TYR A 24 5.13 0.66 4.69
N ARG A 25 5.93 -0.07 5.45
CA ARG A 25 6.52 0.43 6.70
C ARG A 25 7.76 1.28 6.44
N ASP A 26 8.74 0.73 5.73
CA ASP A 26 10.08 1.35 5.65
C ASP A 26 10.14 2.43 4.56
N VAL A 27 9.35 2.32 3.50
CA VAL A 27 9.29 3.34 2.44
C VAL A 27 8.18 4.35 2.70
N LEU A 28 6.93 3.90 2.89
CA LEU A 28 5.79 4.80 3.04
C LEU A 28 5.62 5.34 4.47
N GLY A 29 6.08 4.62 5.48
CA GLY A 29 6.01 5.07 6.87
C GLY A 29 4.84 4.53 7.67
N PHE A 30 4.14 3.50 7.20
CA PHE A 30 3.09 2.86 7.98
C PHE A 30 3.65 2.14 9.19
N GLU A 31 2.89 2.13 10.28
CA GLU A 31 3.16 1.32 11.46
C GLU A 31 2.45 -0.03 11.31
N VAL A 32 3.12 -1.10 11.70
CA VAL A 32 2.50 -2.43 11.80
C VAL A 32 1.73 -2.47 13.12
N ALA A 33 0.43 -2.24 13.05
CA ALA A 33 -0.42 -2.12 14.24
C ALA A 33 -0.84 -3.46 14.84
N ALA A 34 -1.00 -4.49 13.99
CA ALA A 34 -1.35 -5.84 14.43
C ALA A 34 -0.89 -6.86 13.39
N THR A 35 -0.62 -8.08 13.82
CA THR A 35 -0.26 -9.19 12.93
C THR A 35 -0.91 -10.49 13.39
N SER A 36 -0.97 -11.46 12.48
CA SER A 36 -1.42 -12.82 12.84
C SER A 36 -0.42 -13.57 13.73
N ALA A 37 0.80 -13.07 13.89
CA ALA A 37 1.85 -13.63 14.74
C ALA A 37 1.96 -12.92 16.09
N GLY A 38 0.98 -12.09 16.47
CA GLY A 38 0.95 -11.36 17.73
C GLY A 38 1.62 -9.99 17.66
N PRO A 39 1.68 -9.27 18.81
CA PRO A 39 2.09 -7.86 18.81
C PRO A 39 3.58 -7.63 18.58
N LYS A 40 4.43 -8.62 18.82
CA LYS A 40 5.88 -8.52 18.65
C LYS A 40 6.42 -9.74 17.93
N PRO A 41 6.11 -9.90 16.63
CA PRO A 41 6.61 -11.05 15.90
C PRO A 41 8.15 -10.98 15.75
N PRO A 42 8.84 -12.15 15.75
CA PRO A 42 10.30 -12.17 15.64
C PRO A 42 10.83 -11.78 14.26
N SER A 43 9.97 -11.75 13.25
CA SER A 43 10.34 -11.38 11.88
C SER A 43 9.09 -10.87 11.15
N ASP A 44 9.25 -10.45 9.90
CA ASP A 44 8.13 -10.03 9.05
C ASP A 44 7.45 -11.22 8.33
N GLN A 45 7.68 -12.45 8.81
CA GLN A 45 7.05 -13.66 8.28
C GLN A 45 5.75 -13.94 9.04
N PHE A 46 4.66 -13.38 8.57
CA PHE A 46 3.31 -13.62 9.08
C PHE A 46 2.32 -13.54 7.94
N GLY A 47 1.14 -14.11 8.12
CA GLY A 47 0.14 -14.22 7.05
C GLY A 47 -0.72 -12.99 6.85
N TRP A 48 -0.85 -12.15 7.89
CA TRP A 48 -1.72 -10.98 7.87
C TRP A 48 -1.17 -9.88 8.75
N ALA A 49 -1.37 -8.63 8.34
CA ALA A 49 -1.07 -7.46 9.17
C ALA A 49 -2.08 -6.34 8.93
N LEU A 50 -2.33 -5.58 10.00
CA LEU A 50 -2.99 -4.29 9.94
C LEU A 50 -1.94 -3.19 9.98
N LEU A 51 -1.96 -2.32 9.00
CA LEU A 51 -1.04 -1.19 8.86
C LEU A 51 -1.79 0.12 9.11
N ARG A 52 -1.15 1.04 9.82
CA ARG A 52 -1.77 2.32 10.18
C ARG A 52 -0.79 3.48 9.99
N LEU A 53 -1.29 4.60 9.46
CA LEU A 53 -0.53 5.83 9.31
C LEU A 53 -1.50 7.01 9.44
N ASN A 54 -1.33 7.84 10.48
CA ASN A 54 -2.17 9.03 10.73
C ASN A 54 -3.68 8.74 10.68
N GLY A 55 -4.11 7.61 11.26
CA GLY A 55 -5.50 7.21 11.26
C GLY A 55 -5.97 6.50 9.99
N VAL A 56 -5.15 6.43 8.97
CA VAL A 56 -5.42 5.66 7.75
C VAL A 56 -5.03 4.21 7.99
N GLU A 57 -5.92 3.28 7.62
CA GLU A 57 -5.68 1.85 7.82
C GLU A 57 -5.78 1.08 6.52
N LEU A 58 -4.90 0.11 6.36
CA LEU A 58 -5.02 -0.91 5.33
C LEU A 58 -4.46 -2.24 5.85
N MET A 59 -4.91 -3.33 5.26
CA MET A 59 -4.48 -4.67 5.65
C MET A 59 -3.73 -5.33 4.49
N VAL A 60 -2.77 -6.17 4.83
CA VAL A 60 -2.07 -7.02 3.88
C VAL A 60 -2.20 -8.47 4.33
N ASN A 61 -2.41 -9.36 3.37
CA ASN A 61 -2.60 -10.78 3.61
C ASN A 61 -1.86 -11.58 2.55
N THR A 62 -1.19 -12.66 2.93
CA THR A 62 -0.50 -13.49 1.95
C THR A 62 -1.48 -14.15 0.99
N ALA A 63 -1.22 -14.04 -0.32
CA ALA A 63 -2.07 -14.59 -1.36
C ALA A 63 -2.07 -16.13 -1.37
N TYR A 64 -1.01 -16.73 -0.82
CA TYR A 64 -0.82 -18.18 -0.77
C TYR A 64 -0.39 -18.60 0.62
N ASP A 65 -0.77 -19.81 1.02
CA ASP A 65 -0.17 -20.47 2.17
C ASP A 65 1.30 -20.79 1.85
N ASP A 66 2.15 -20.86 2.88
CA ASP A 66 3.60 -20.99 2.70
C ASP A 66 4.00 -22.17 1.81
N ASP A 67 3.32 -23.31 1.99
CA ASP A 67 3.60 -24.52 1.22
C ASP A 67 2.99 -24.51 -0.20
N ALA A 68 2.08 -23.60 -0.47
CA ALA A 68 1.40 -23.45 -1.76
C ALA A 68 1.95 -22.29 -2.61
N ARG A 69 2.86 -21.49 -2.07
CA ARG A 69 3.38 -20.31 -2.78
C ARG A 69 4.30 -20.75 -3.94
N PRO A 70 4.00 -20.30 -5.18
CA PRO A 70 4.89 -20.60 -6.30
C PRO A 70 6.26 -19.90 -6.14
N PRO A 71 7.29 -20.35 -6.86
CA PRO A 71 8.64 -19.77 -6.73
C PRO A 71 8.75 -18.31 -7.21
N ALA A 72 7.81 -17.84 -8.02
CA ALA A 72 7.78 -16.47 -8.53
C ALA A 72 6.34 -15.97 -8.58
N PRO A 73 6.12 -14.62 -8.49
CA PRO A 73 4.79 -14.05 -8.61
C PRO A 73 4.15 -14.40 -9.96
N ASP A 74 2.83 -14.61 -9.95
CA ASP A 74 2.05 -14.82 -11.17
C ASP A 74 1.85 -13.48 -11.89
N PRO A 75 2.39 -13.29 -13.10
CA PRO A 75 2.24 -12.03 -13.84
C PRO A 75 0.78 -11.66 -14.12
N ALA A 76 -0.09 -12.63 -14.32
CA ALA A 76 -1.51 -12.38 -14.56
C ALA A 76 -2.19 -11.80 -13.33
N ARG A 77 -1.81 -12.27 -12.13
CA ARG A 77 -2.32 -11.75 -10.86
C ARG A 77 -1.86 -10.31 -10.63
N ILE A 78 -0.58 -10.03 -10.87
CA ILE A 78 -0.02 -8.67 -10.76
C ILE A 78 -0.73 -7.72 -11.72
N ALA A 79 -0.90 -8.13 -12.98
CA ALA A 79 -1.59 -7.34 -13.99
C ALA A 79 -3.04 -7.04 -13.60
N ALA A 80 -3.73 -8.01 -12.98
CA ALA A 80 -5.11 -7.83 -12.52
C ALA A 80 -5.23 -6.79 -11.41
N HIS A 81 -4.20 -6.62 -10.57
CA HIS A 81 -4.21 -5.63 -9.50
C HIS A 81 -4.16 -4.18 -10.03
N ASP A 82 -3.73 -3.97 -11.26
CA ASP A 82 -3.71 -2.65 -11.90
C ASP A 82 -5.11 -2.01 -12.01
N ASP A 83 -6.15 -2.83 -11.94
CA ASP A 83 -7.55 -2.37 -11.95
C ASP A 83 -8.02 -1.87 -10.57
N THR A 84 -7.19 -1.96 -9.55
CA THR A 84 -7.49 -1.51 -8.19
C THR A 84 -6.57 -0.34 -7.83
N ALA A 85 -7.17 0.80 -7.54
CA ALA A 85 -6.43 1.99 -7.13
C ALA A 85 -6.83 2.42 -5.72
N ILE A 86 -5.83 2.80 -4.91
CA ILE A 86 -6.03 3.35 -3.57
C ILE A 86 -5.55 4.79 -3.58
N TYR A 87 -6.44 5.70 -3.17
CA TYR A 87 -6.16 7.13 -3.14
C TYR A 87 -5.95 7.59 -1.70
N PHE A 88 -4.77 8.19 -1.46
CA PHE A 88 -4.44 8.79 -0.17
C PHE A 88 -4.53 10.31 -0.25
N GLY A 89 -5.19 10.93 0.71
CA GLY A 89 -5.12 12.38 0.87
C GLY A 89 -3.73 12.77 1.39
N CYS A 90 -3.01 13.57 0.61
CA CYS A 90 -1.62 13.93 0.90
C CYS A 90 -1.40 15.41 0.60
N PRO A 91 -1.43 16.29 1.62
CA PRO A 91 -1.36 17.75 1.40
C PRO A 91 -0.11 18.21 0.68
N ASP A 92 1.05 17.60 0.96
CA ASP A 92 2.30 17.97 0.28
C ASP A 92 2.75 16.84 -0.66
N VAL A 93 2.17 16.83 -1.84
CA VAL A 93 2.46 15.81 -2.86
C VAL A 93 3.91 15.89 -3.34
N ASP A 94 4.48 17.09 -3.42
CA ASP A 94 5.87 17.28 -3.85
C ASP A 94 6.86 16.71 -2.83
N ALA A 95 6.59 16.90 -1.54
CA ALA A 95 7.40 16.29 -0.48
C ALA A 95 7.31 14.76 -0.51
N ALA A 96 6.12 14.22 -0.78
CA ALA A 96 5.93 12.78 -0.94
C ALA A 96 6.74 12.25 -2.12
N TYR A 97 6.75 12.95 -3.24
CA TYR A 97 7.56 12.60 -4.40
C TYR A 97 9.06 12.56 -4.06
N ALA A 98 9.57 13.61 -3.41
CA ALA A 98 10.97 13.68 -3.01
C ALA A 98 11.33 12.53 -2.06
N HIS A 99 10.47 12.23 -1.09
CA HIS A 99 10.66 11.14 -0.14
C HIS A 99 10.74 9.78 -0.85
N LEU A 100 9.84 9.51 -1.78
CA LEU A 100 9.83 8.25 -2.54
C LEU A 100 11.10 8.11 -3.39
N ARG A 101 11.53 9.19 -4.04
CA ARG A 101 12.76 9.19 -4.84
C ARG A 101 14.00 8.91 -3.98
N GLU A 102 14.10 9.50 -2.80
CA GLU A 102 15.19 9.24 -1.87
C GLU A 102 15.24 7.79 -1.41
N ARG A 103 14.08 7.14 -1.33
CA ARG A 103 13.97 5.73 -0.94
C ARG A 103 14.11 4.77 -2.10
N GLY A 104 14.48 5.26 -3.29
CA GLY A 104 14.73 4.43 -4.46
C GLY A 104 13.50 3.99 -5.22
N VAL A 105 12.33 4.57 -4.92
CA VAL A 105 11.10 4.27 -5.68
C VAL A 105 11.14 5.00 -7.01
N ASN A 106 10.92 4.27 -8.10
CA ASN A 106 10.88 4.84 -9.43
C ASN A 106 9.49 5.46 -9.69
N ALA A 107 9.29 6.67 -9.18
CA ALA A 107 8.05 7.41 -9.35
C ALA A 107 8.24 8.52 -10.39
N LYS A 108 7.20 8.77 -11.18
CA LYS A 108 7.15 9.92 -12.07
C LYS A 108 6.75 11.16 -11.26
N ALA A 109 7.22 12.33 -11.69
CA ALA A 109 6.86 13.59 -11.06
C ALA A 109 5.33 13.77 -11.02
N PRO A 110 4.81 14.43 -9.96
CA PRO A 110 3.37 14.69 -9.86
C PRO A 110 2.84 15.48 -11.06
N THR A 111 1.59 15.19 -11.43
CA THR A 111 0.88 15.91 -12.48
C THR A 111 -0.44 16.47 -11.94
N ILE A 112 -0.97 17.51 -12.58
CA ILE A 112 -2.26 18.08 -12.21
C ILE A 112 -3.31 17.52 -13.15
N ALA A 113 -4.29 16.82 -12.60
CA ALA A 113 -5.41 16.28 -13.36
C ALA A 113 -6.33 17.40 -13.83
N PRO A 114 -7.09 17.21 -14.93
CA PRO A 114 -7.99 18.25 -15.46
C PRO A 114 -8.98 18.79 -14.42
N TYR A 115 -9.35 17.98 -13.44
CA TYR A 115 -10.28 18.38 -12.36
C TYR A 115 -9.58 19.06 -11.18
N GLY A 116 -8.28 19.39 -11.28
CA GLY A 116 -7.57 20.25 -10.32
C GLY A 116 -6.90 19.51 -9.16
N MET A 117 -6.76 18.19 -9.22
CA MET A 117 -6.02 17.43 -8.23
C MET A 117 -4.58 17.21 -8.68
N LYS A 118 -3.63 17.51 -7.80
CA LYS A 118 -2.22 17.16 -8.01
C LYS A 118 -2.02 15.72 -7.57
N GLN A 119 -1.52 14.89 -8.46
CA GLN A 119 -1.50 13.43 -8.27
C GLN A 119 -0.11 12.86 -8.48
N LEU A 120 0.26 11.96 -7.57
CA LEU A 120 1.50 11.18 -7.61
C LEU A 120 1.12 9.70 -7.58
N TYR A 121 1.38 8.99 -8.68
CA TYR A 121 1.07 7.56 -8.79
C TYR A 121 2.32 6.73 -8.55
N VAL A 122 2.19 5.68 -7.77
CA VAL A 122 3.20 4.63 -7.61
C VAL A 122 2.53 3.27 -7.63
N THR A 123 3.30 2.25 -8.00
CA THR A 123 2.85 0.86 -7.97
C THR A 123 3.53 0.17 -6.79
N ASP A 124 2.75 -0.57 -5.99
CA ASP A 124 3.31 -1.35 -4.90
C ASP A 124 3.98 -2.65 -5.41
N PRO A 125 4.63 -3.44 -4.53
CA PRO A 125 5.31 -4.67 -4.98
C PRO A 125 4.42 -5.70 -5.66
N ASP A 126 3.11 -5.67 -5.42
CA ASP A 126 2.16 -6.62 -5.98
C ASP A 126 1.33 -6.06 -7.13
N GLY A 127 1.69 -4.89 -7.65
CA GLY A 127 1.01 -4.29 -8.80
C GLY A 127 -0.19 -3.42 -8.46
N TYR A 128 -0.49 -3.21 -7.18
CA TYR A 128 -1.58 -2.29 -6.79
C TYR A 128 -1.17 -0.85 -7.07
N SER A 129 -2.10 -0.07 -7.64
CA SER A 129 -1.89 1.34 -7.92
C SER A 129 -2.20 2.19 -6.69
N LEU A 130 -1.24 3.02 -6.28
CA LEU A 130 -1.41 3.97 -5.18
C LEU A 130 -1.32 5.38 -5.74
N CYS A 131 -2.22 6.26 -5.30
CA CYS A 131 -2.22 7.66 -5.70
C CYS A 131 -2.22 8.55 -4.46
N PHE A 132 -1.20 9.40 -4.37
CA PHE A 132 -1.13 10.45 -3.35
C PHE A 132 -1.61 11.73 -4.01
N GLN A 133 -2.68 12.34 -3.48
CA GLN A 133 -3.27 13.49 -4.14
C GLN A 133 -3.76 14.56 -3.16
N TRP A 134 -3.80 15.79 -3.67
CA TRP A 134 -4.38 16.93 -2.95
C TRP A 134 -4.85 17.96 -3.97
N SER A 135 -5.75 18.82 -3.55
CA SER A 135 -6.18 19.92 -4.41
C SER A 135 -4.99 20.81 -4.76
N ALA A 136 -4.83 21.13 -6.04
CA ALA A 136 -3.81 22.04 -6.53
C ALA A 136 -4.19 23.51 -6.36
N ARG A 137 -5.37 23.77 -5.83
CA ARG A 137 -5.94 25.13 -5.66
C ARG A 137 -5.74 25.68 -4.26
#